data_0487e4e47cec0dfbc2b677d40995f162
#
_entry.id   0487e4e47cec0dfbc2b677d40995f162
#
_cell.length_a   1.000
_cell.length_b   1.000
_cell.length_c   1.000
_cell.angle_alpha   90.00
_cell.angle_beta   90.00
_cell.angle_gamma   90.00
#
_symmetry.space_group_name_H-M   'P 1'
#
loop_
_entity.id
_entity.type
_entity.pdbx_description
1 polymer ?
#
loop_
_entity_poly.entity_id
_entity_poly.type
_entity_poly.pdbx_seq_one_letter_code
_entity_poly.pdbx_strand_id
1 'polypeptide(L)'
;GLAHGAVAGMTRGAMNRGGMAMDHSQHAAAAGGLAVPSTTARHARTEYGASTDMRVDMARTNLDDPGIGLRNNGRRVLTLADLHTPSGPLDKRGPGQEVELLLTGNMERYAWSLDGLEFGKSTPVHFKHGERLRVILHNDTMMTHPMHLHGMWSELESPDGRFLARRHTLPVQPAQRISFLVTADALGRWAWHCHLMFHMDAGMFREVVVS
;
A
#
# COMPACT_ATOMS: atom_id res chain seq x y z
N GLY A 1 51.84 36.95 -37.09
CA GLY A 1 50.53 37.09 -36.56
C GLY A 1 49.94 35.77 -36.18
N LEU A 2 49.73 35.50 -34.92
CA LEU A 2 49.05 34.34 -34.39
C LEU A 2 47.74 34.82 -33.71
N ALA A 3 46.61 34.31 -34.20
CA ALA A 3 45.30 34.62 -33.67
C ALA A 3 45.03 33.79 -32.41
N HIS A 4 44.66 34.45 -31.32
CA HIS A 4 44.17 33.83 -30.11
C HIS A 4 42.67 33.58 -30.23
N GLY A 5 42.26 32.30 -30.15
CA GLY A 5 40.87 31.89 -30.05
C GLY A 5 40.32 32.15 -28.66
N ALA A 6 39.11 32.73 -28.59
CA ALA A 6 38.37 33.00 -27.36
C ALA A 6 37.76 31.71 -26.80
N VAL A 7 37.97 31.48 -25.49
CA VAL A 7 37.34 30.39 -24.76
C VAL A 7 35.98 30.87 -24.24
N ALA A 8 34.92 30.29 -24.76
CA ALA A 8 33.57 30.57 -24.31
C ALA A 8 33.34 30.04 -22.88
N GLY A 9 32.85 30.90 -22.00
CA GLY A 9 32.58 30.60 -20.61
C GLY A 9 31.47 29.58 -20.43
N MET A 10 31.73 28.53 -19.64
CA MET A 10 30.71 27.60 -19.14
C MET A 10 29.89 28.27 -18.05
N THR A 11 28.66 28.60 -18.32
CA THR A 11 27.68 28.96 -17.29
C THR A 11 27.32 27.73 -16.46
N ARG A 12 27.58 27.78 -15.17
CA ARG A 12 27.12 26.79 -14.19
C ARG A 12 25.60 26.79 -14.17
N GLY A 13 24.97 25.74 -14.73
CA GLY A 13 23.56 25.47 -14.56
C GLY A 13 23.28 25.14 -13.10
N ALA A 14 22.36 25.89 -12.50
CA ALA A 14 21.85 25.63 -11.16
C ALA A 14 21.16 24.26 -11.14
N MET A 15 21.66 23.33 -10.31
CA MET A 15 20.97 22.06 -10.07
C MET A 15 19.71 22.36 -9.27
N ASN A 16 18.58 22.32 -9.95
CA ASN A 16 17.26 22.34 -9.32
C ASN A 16 17.09 21.02 -8.56
N ARG A 17 17.14 21.09 -7.23
CA ARG A 17 16.76 19.98 -6.35
C ARG A 17 15.23 19.87 -6.37
N GLY A 18 14.69 19.31 -7.44
CA GLY A 18 13.31 18.86 -7.49
C GLY A 18 13.16 17.69 -6.54
N GLY A 19 12.50 17.90 -5.41
CA GLY A 19 12.05 16.81 -4.55
C GLY A 19 11.16 15.89 -5.41
N MET A 20 11.54 14.63 -5.53
CA MET A 20 10.69 13.63 -6.19
C MET A 20 9.51 13.33 -5.25
N ALA A 21 8.43 14.10 -5.38
CA ALA A 21 7.15 13.68 -4.87
C ALA A 21 6.71 12.49 -5.72
N MET A 22 6.59 11.31 -5.11
CA MET A 22 5.96 10.18 -5.78
C MET A 22 4.48 10.48 -5.87
N ASP A 23 4.03 10.81 -7.07
CA ASP A 23 2.62 10.96 -7.39
C ASP A 23 2.01 9.56 -7.58
N HIS A 24 1.35 9.07 -6.52
CA HIS A 24 0.60 7.82 -6.56
C HIS A 24 -0.66 7.89 -7.45
N SER A 25 -0.98 9.07 -8.00
CA SER A 25 -2.15 9.25 -8.88
C SER A 25 -1.94 8.70 -10.30
N GLN A 26 -0.70 8.36 -10.69
CA GLN A 26 -0.37 7.94 -12.07
C GLN A 26 -0.59 6.44 -12.37
N HIS A 27 -1.17 5.68 -11.45
CA HIS A 27 -1.43 4.26 -11.67
C HIS A 27 -2.86 3.95 -12.12
N ALA A 28 -3.49 4.85 -12.89
CA ALA A 28 -4.74 4.54 -13.54
C ALA A 28 -4.52 3.45 -14.60
N ALA A 29 -4.91 2.21 -14.29
CA ALA A 29 -4.99 1.15 -15.28
C ALA A 29 -6.11 1.45 -16.27
N ALA A 30 -5.92 1.11 -17.54
CA ALA A 30 -6.97 1.19 -18.55
C ALA A 30 -8.22 0.42 -18.07
N ALA A 31 -9.41 0.95 -18.33
CA ALA A 31 -10.70 0.50 -17.78
C ALA A 31 -11.04 -1.00 -17.98
N GLY A 32 -10.29 -1.76 -18.76
CA GLY A 32 -10.47 -3.20 -18.95
C GLY A 32 -9.68 -4.10 -17.98
N GLY A 33 -8.76 -3.56 -17.17
CA GLY A 33 -7.87 -4.33 -16.29
C GLY A 33 -8.28 -4.38 -14.81
N LEU A 34 -9.31 -3.65 -14.40
CA LEU A 34 -9.66 -3.47 -12.99
C LEU A 34 -10.70 -4.49 -12.45
N ALA A 35 -11.16 -5.44 -13.25
CA ALA A 35 -12.10 -6.46 -12.80
C ALA A 35 -11.49 -7.39 -11.73
N VAL A 36 -10.20 -7.68 -11.84
CA VAL A 36 -9.44 -8.55 -10.92
C VAL A 36 -8.27 -7.75 -10.36
N PRO A 37 -7.92 -7.95 -9.08
CA PRO A 37 -6.74 -7.31 -8.47
C PRO A 37 -5.45 -7.66 -9.20
N SER A 38 -4.55 -6.69 -9.34
CA SER A 38 -3.23 -6.93 -9.92
C SER A 38 -2.42 -7.88 -9.03
N THR A 39 -1.72 -8.84 -9.64
CA THR A 39 -0.92 -9.86 -8.93
C THR A 39 0.57 -9.53 -8.86
N THR A 40 1.01 -8.55 -9.63
CA THR A 40 2.43 -8.15 -9.72
C THR A 40 2.71 -6.97 -8.80
N ALA A 41 3.65 -7.13 -7.89
CA ALA A 41 4.14 -6.04 -7.06
C ALA A 41 4.98 -5.05 -7.88
N ARG A 42 4.84 -3.77 -7.58
CA ARG A 42 5.61 -2.69 -8.22
C ARG A 42 6.51 -2.05 -7.17
N HIS A 43 7.71 -2.59 -7.04
CA HIS A 43 8.68 -2.06 -6.10
C HIS A 43 9.21 -0.69 -6.51
N ALA A 44 9.04 0.28 -5.64
CA ALA A 44 9.53 1.64 -5.82
C ALA A 44 11.02 1.75 -5.46
N ARG A 45 11.71 2.76 -6.00
CA ARG A 45 13.13 3.03 -5.66
C ARG A 45 13.36 3.27 -4.18
N THR A 46 12.39 3.80 -3.48
CA THR A 46 12.42 4.06 -2.03
C THR A 46 12.56 2.81 -1.19
N GLU A 47 12.11 1.66 -1.71
CA GLU A 47 12.21 0.35 -1.04
C GLU A 47 13.63 -0.26 -1.13
N TYR A 48 14.55 0.41 -1.77
CA TYR A 48 15.99 0.05 -1.78
C TYR A 48 16.80 0.89 -0.79
N GLY A 49 16.11 1.57 0.14
CA GLY A 49 16.71 2.41 1.17
C GLY A 49 16.97 1.68 2.49
N ALA A 50 17.44 2.45 3.47
CA ALA A 50 17.82 1.94 4.78
C ALA A 50 16.66 1.44 5.65
N SER A 51 15.42 1.79 5.31
CA SER A 51 14.20 1.39 6.03
C SER A 51 13.61 0.07 5.54
N THR A 52 14.31 -0.63 4.61
CA THR A 52 13.83 -1.88 4.02
C THR A 52 14.98 -2.89 3.96
N ASP A 53 14.80 -4.07 4.51
CA ASP A 53 15.79 -5.15 4.50
C ASP A 53 15.39 -6.34 3.61
N MET A 54 14.13 -6.41 3.18
CA MET A 54 13.65 -7.49 2.32
C MET A 54 12.52 -7.03 1.39
N ARG A 55 12.29 -7.81 0.35
CA ARG A 55 11.22 -7.64 -0.65
C ARG A 55 10.70 -9.00 -1.10
N VAL A 56 9.44 -9.05 -1.50
CA VAL A 56 8.75 -10.26 -1.94
C VAL A 56 8.27 -10.07 -3.38
N ASP A 57 8.96 -10.66 -4.35
CA ASP A 57 8.58 -10.56 -5.76
C ASP A 57 7.34 -11.39 -6.11
N MET A 58 7.14 -12.53 -5.41
CA MET A 58 6.02 -13.43 -5.61
C MET A 58 5.24 -13.63 -4.32
N ALA A 59 4.29 -12.76 -4.08
CA ALA A 59 3.41 -12.83 -2.93
C ALA A 59 2.28 -13.85 -3.14
N ARG A 60 1.89 -14.50 -2.06
CA ARG A 60 0.69 -15.34 -2.03
C ARG A 60 -0.57 -14.47 -1.88
N THR A 61 -1.64 -14.86 -2.53
CA THR A 61 -2.92 -14.13 -2.50
C THR A 61 -4.02 -14.88 -1.73
N ASN A 62 -3.75 -16.10 -1.27
CA ASN A 62 -4.73 -16.91 -0.57
C ASN A 62 -5.12 -16.28 0.79
N LEU A 63 -6.39 -16.40 1.15
CA LEU A 63 -6.97 -15.85 2.37
C LEU A 63 -7.27 -16.92 3.44
N ASP A 64 -6.97 -18.18 3.16
CA ASP A 64 -7.27 -19.34 4.00
C ASP A 64 -6.09 -19.77 4.90
N ASP A 65 -5.06 -18.93 5.01
CA ASP A 65 -3.94 -19.20 5.89
C ASP A 65 -4.25 -18.82 7.34
N PRO A 66 -4.28 -19.76 8.28
CA PRO A 66 -4.55 -19.48 9.68
C PRO A 66 -3.38 -18.79 10.41
N GLY A 67 -2.19 -18.75 9.80
CA GLY A 67 -0.96 -18.24 10.40
C GLY A 67 -0.01 -19.31 10.91
N ILE A 68 1.14 -18.87 11.37
CA ILE A 68 2.25 -19.74 11.81
C ILE A 68 1.82 -20.61 12.99
N GLY A 69 2.05 -21.93 12.88
CA GLY A 69 1.78 -22.89 13.95
C GLY A 69 0.31 -23.23 14.16
N LEU A 70 -0.61 -22.65 13.37
CA LEU A 70 -2.04 -22.89 13.53
C LEU A 70 -2.62 -23.87 12.51
N ARG A 71 -1.88 -24.15 11.43
CA ARG A 71 -2.28 -25.15 10.41
C ARG A 71 -2.14 -26.57 10.97
N ASN A 72 -3.15 -27.42 10.76
CA ASN A 72 -3.16 -28.82 11.17
C ASN A 72 -2.96 -29.08 12.67
N ASN A 73 -3.39 -28.15 13.52
CA ASN A 73 -3.29 -28.26 14.99
C ASN A 73 -4.48 -28.99 15.65
N GLY A 74 -5.32 -29.67 14.86
CA GLY A 74 -6.51 -30.36 15.34
C GLY A 74 -7.72 -29.47 15.64
N ARG A 75 -7.62 -28.16 15.36
CA ARG A 75 -8.69 -27.18 15.52
C ARG A 75 -9.04 -26.51 14.20
N ARG A 76 -10.29 -26.10 14.05
CA ARG A 76 -10.67 -25.16 13.02
C ARG A 76 -10.24 -23.74 13.43
N VAL A 77 -9.38 -23.11 12.66
CA VAL A 77 -8.93 -21.74 12.87
C VAL A 77 -9.65 -20.83 11.88
N LEU A 78 -10.23 -19.73 12.36
CA LEU A 78 -10.87 -18.74 11.52
C LEU A 78 -9.83 -18.01 10.67
N THR A 79 -10.10 -17.91 9.38
CA THR A 79 -9.26 -17.21 8.40
C THR A 79 -10.01 -16.07 7.73
N LEU A 80 -9.33 -15.23 6.96
CA LEU A 80 -10.00 -14.19 6.17
C LEU A 80 -11.00 -14.78 5.15
N ALA A 81 -10.72 -15.97 4.63
CA ALA A 81 -11.59 -16.65 3.68
C ALA A 81 -12.93 -17.09 4.29
N ASP A 82 -12.99 -17.25 5.61
CA ASP A 82 -14.22 -17.63 6.31
C ASP A 82 -15.16 -16.43 6.58
N LEU A 83 -14.65 -15.20 6.43
CA LEU A 83 -15.40 -13.99 6.75
C LEU A 83 -16.31 -13.58 5.60
N HIS A 84 -17.54 -13.19 5.94
CA HIS A 84 -18.47 -12.60 4.99
C HIS A 84 -19.39 -11.60 5.68
N THR A 85 -19.83 -10.60 4.91
CA THR A 85 -20.83 -9.63 5.37
C THR A 85 -22.16 -9.96 4.73
N PRO A 86 -23.21 -10.36 5.49
CA PRO A 86 -24.48 -10.83 4.93
C PRO A 86 -25.22 -9.78 4.07
N SER A 87 -25.05 -8.48 4.41
CA SER A 87 -25.70 -7.38 3.68
C SER A 87 -25.05 -7.04 2.34
N GLY A 88 -23.94 -7.71 1.99
CA GLY A 88 -23.15 -7.37 0.80
C GLY A 88 -22.37 -6.06 0.91
N PRO A 89 -21.79 -5.57 -0.20
CA PRO A 89 -21.01 -4.34 -0.23
C PRO A 89 -21.90 -3.10 -0.02
N LEU A 90 -21.34 -2.05 0.56
CA LEU A 90 -22.02 -0.75 0.71
C LEU A 90 -22.16 -0.05 -0.65
N ASP A 91 -21.14 -0.18 -1.48
CA ASP A 91 -21.09 0.40 -2.81
C ASP A 91 -20.91 -0.72 -3.85
N LYS A 92 -21.83 -0.80 -4.81
CA LYS A 92 -21.83 -1.84 -5.83
C LYS A 92 -21.01 -1.48 -7.08
N ARG A 93 -20.46 -0.26 -7.12
CA ARG A 93 -19.59 0.17 -8.23
C ARG A 93 -18.31 -0.63 -8.24
N GLY A 94 -17.78 -0.90 -9.42
CA GLY A 94 -16.39 -1.37 -9.57
C GLY A 94 -15.39 -0.25 -9.26
N PRO A 95 -14.12 -0.59 -9.00
CA PRO A 95 -13.07 0.40 -8.75
C PRO A 95 -12.75 1.19 -10.03
N GLY A 96 -12.61 2.51 -9.89
CA GLY A 96 -12.15 3.40 -10.96
C GLY A 96 -10.63 3.43 -11.10
N GLN A 97 -9.91 3.13 -10.03
CA GLN A 97 -8.45 3.03 -10.02
C GLN A 97 -7.96 2.02 -8.96
N GLU A 98 -6.68 1.67 -9.07
CA GLU A 98 -5.99 0.78 -8.15
C GLU A 98 -4.83 1.53 -7.49
N VAL A 99 -4.76 1.47 -6.16
CA VAL A 99 -3.69 2.04 -5.35
C VAL A 99 -2.98 0.91 -4.64
N GLU A 100 -1.67 0.80 -4.84
CA GLU A 100 -0.82 -0.20 -4.18
C GLU A 100 0.02 0.45 -3.09
N LEU A 101 0.12 -0.20 -1.94
CA LEU A 101 1.05 0.14 -0.87
C LEU A 101 1.80 -1.12 -0.44
N LEU A 102 3.11 -1.00 -0.35
CA LEU A 102 3.99 -2.06 0.13
C LEU A 102 4.31 -1.84 1.60
N LEU A 103 4.03 -2.85 2.41
CA LEU A 103 4.34 -2.86 3.83
C LEU A 103 5.79 -3.28 3.96
N THR A 104 6.65 -2.37 4.34
CA THR A 104 8.10 -2.51 4.33
C THR A 104 8.69 -2.32 5.72
N GLY A 105 9.88 -2.84 5.95
CA GLY A 105 10.53 -2.70 7.25
C GLY A 105 11.98 -3.14 7.23
N ASN A 106 12.68 -2.76 8.28
CA ASN A 106 14.02 -3.19 8.59
C ASN A 106 14.08 -3.68 10.04
N MET A 107 14.20 -4.97 10.22
CA MET A 107 14.17 -5.61 11.55
C MET A 107 15.38 -5.24 12.40
N GLU A 108 16.54 -5.09 11.81
CA GLU A 108 17.78 -4.75 12.52
C GLU A 108 17.74 -3.33 13.08
N ARG A 109 17.17 -2.39 12.31
CA ARG A 109 17.02 -0.99 12.70
C ARG A 109 15.70 -0.72 13.45
N TYR A 110 14.83 -1.71 13.51
CA TYR A 110 13.46 -1.58 13.99
C TYR A 110 12.73 -0.39 13.36
N ALA A 111 12.84 -0.28 12.06
CA ALA A 111 12.16 0.73 11.25
C ALA A 111 11.03 0.07 10.45
N TRP A 112 9.86 0.68 10.47
CA TRP A 112 8.68 0.21 9.75
C TRP A 112 8.17 1.32 8.84
N SER A 113 7.70 0.95 7.66
CA SER A 113 7.40 1.95 6.65
C SER A 113 6.32 1.46 5.67
N LEU A 114 5.85 2.38 4.85
CA LEU A 114 5.03 2.10 3.68
C LEU A 114 5.81 2.59 2.45
N ASP A 115 5.96 1.73 1.43
CA ASP A 115 6.75 1.99 0.23
C ASP A 115 8.24 2.38 0.53
N GLY A 116 8.82 1.84 1.60
CA GLY A 116 10.16 2.18 2.06
C GLY A 116 10.29 3.55 2.74
N LEU A 117 9.19 4.26 2.97
CA LEU A 117 9.17 5.58 3.59
C LEU A 117 8.45 5.56 4.94
N GLU A 118 9.18 5.88 6.00
CA GLU A 118 8.63 6.10 7.33
C GLU A 118 7.73 7.34 7.35
N PHE A 119 6.78 7.38 8.28
CA PHE A 119 5.99 8.59 8.53
C PHE A 119 6.91 9.80 8.81
N GLY A 120 6.55 10.94 8.25
CA GLY A 120 7.40 12.16 8.31
C GLY A 120 8.37 12.29 7.12
N LYS A 121 8.67 11.20 6.41
CA LYS A 121 9.43 11.21 5.14
C LYS A 121 8.54 10.95 3.93
N SER A 122 7.31 10.51 4.16
CA SER A 122 6.32 10.17 3.13
C SER A 122 5.36 11.32 2.84
N THR A 123 4.83 11.34 1.63
CA THR A 123 3.72 12.23 1.25
C THR A 123 2.37 11.55 1.49
N PRO A 124 1.29 12.31 1.72
CA PRO A 124 -0.05 11.76 1.81
C PRO A 124 -0.47 11.02 0.53
N VAL A 125 -1.30 10.00 0.71
CA VAL A 125 -2.04 9.38 -0.40
C VAL A 125 -3.31 10.19 -0.64
N HIS A 126 -3.61 10.53 -1.89
CA HIS A 126 -4.78 11.33 -2.25
C HIS A 126 -5.87 10.47 -2.85
N PHE A 127 -7.08 10.57 -2.31
CA PHE A 127 -8.31 9.99 -2.86
C PHE A 127 -9.23 11.15 -3.28
N LYS A 128 -9.84 11.00 -4.46
CA LYS A 128 -10.86 11.94 -4.89
C LYS A 128 -12.18 11.63 -4.21
N HIS A 129 -12.83 12.64 -3.63
CA HIS A 129 -14.13 12.46 -2.97
C HIS A 129 -15.16 11.79 -3.89
N GLY A 130 -15.86 10.81 -3.35
CA GLY A 130 -16.85 10.01 -4.08
C GLY A 130 -16.27 8.91 -4.98
N GLU A 131 -14.95 8.82 -5.10
CA GLU A 131 -14.31 7.78 -5.88
C GLU A 131 -14.40 6.41 -5.22
N ARG A 132 -14.47 5.37 -6.05
CA ARG A 132 -14.37 3.96 -5.63
C ARG A 132 -13.01 3.43 -6.06
N LEU A 133 -12.19 3.05 -5.10
CA LEU A 133 -10.81 2.61 -5.32
C LEU A 133 -10.65 1.14 -4.95
N ARG A 134 -9.77 0.44 -5.65
CA ARG A 134 -9.15 -0.79 -5.13
C ARG A 134 -7.84 -0.42 -4.47
N VAL A 135 -7.69 -0.86 -3.25
CA VAL A 135 -6.43 -0.78 -2.52
C VAL A 135 -5.80 -2.16 -2.48
N ILE A 136 -4.53 -2.24 -2.78
CA ILE A 136 -3.72 -3.44 -2.66
C ILE A 136 -2.68 -3.22 -1.59
N LEU A 137 -2.62 -4.12 -0.62
CA LEU A 137 -1.55 -4.19 0.36
C LEU A 137 -0.68 -5.40 0.07
N HIS A 138 0.61 -5.16 -0.05
CA HIS A 138 1.63 -6.16 -0.31
C HIS A 138 2.65 -6.15 0.83
N ASN A 139 2.79 -7.28 1.53
CA ASN A 139 3.66 -7.35 2.71
C ASN A 139 5.02 -7.94 2.38
N ASP A 140 6.02 -7.08 2.36
CA ASP A 140 7.43 -7.41 2.12
C ASP A 140 8.16 -7.85 3.39
N THR A 141 7.48 -7.90 4.54
CA THR A 141 8.12 -8.16 5.82
C THR A 141 7.83 -9.56 6.36
N MET A 142 8.55 -9.96 7.39
CA MET A 142 8.33 -11.23 8.11
C MET A 142 7.28 -11.14 9.23
N MET A 143 6.65 -9.97 9.40
CA MET A 143 5.64 -9.74 10.43
C MET A 143 4.26 -9.60 9.81
N THR A 144 3.22 -10.01 10.53
CA THR A 144 1.84 -9.68 10.18
C THR A 144 1.54 -8.24 10.57
N HIS A 145 0.96 -7.48 9.66
CA HIS A 145 0.55 -6.09 9.89
C HIS A 145 -0.98 -5.97 9.79
N PRO A 146 -1.69 -5.77 10.91
CA PRO A 146 -3.10 -5.39 10.87
C PRO A 146 -3.20 -3.91 10.46
N MET A 147 -3.61 -3.69 9.21
CA MET A 147 -3.70 -2.34 8.62
C MET A 147 -5.08 -1.75 8.82
N HIS A 148 -5.11 -0.53 9.33
CA HIS A 148 -6.33 0.21 9.65
C HIS A 148 -6.35 1.56 8.92
N LEU A 149 -7.39 1.76 8.11
CA LEU A 149 -7.69 3.02 7.45
C LEU A 149 -8.86 3.70 8.19
N HIS A 150 -8.62 4.91 8.69
CA HIS A 150 -9.65 5.72 9.34
C HIS A 150 -10.62 6.32 8.32
N GLY A 151 -11.81 6.67 8.78
CA GLY A 151 -12.81 7.42 8.06
C GLY A 151 -13.62 6.62 7.03
N MET A 152 -13.11 5.49 6.55
CA MET A 152 -13.73 4.71 5.48
C MET A 152 -13.71 3.21 5.80
N TRP A 153 -14.64 2.47 5.20
CA TRP A 153 -14.67 1.02 5.33
C TRP A 153 -13.78 0.35 4.28
N SER A 154 -13.09 -0.71 4.70
CA SER A 154 -12.36 -1.61 3.81
C SER A 154 -13.25 -2.81 3.48
N GLU A 155 -13.60 -2.97 2.23
CA GLU A 155 -14.40 -4.07 1.71
C GLU A 155 -13.48 -5.11 1.07
N LEU A 156 -13.09 -6.12 1.87
CA LEU A 156 -12.16 -7.18 1.48
C LEU A 156 -12.65 -7.91 0.23
N GLU A 157 -11.76 -8.11 -0.72
CA GLU A 157 -11.98 -8.93 -1.91
C GLU A 157 -11.29 -10.29 -1.79
N SER A 158 -11.90 -11.29 -2.43
CA SER A 158 -11.20 -12.55 -2.74
C SER A 158 -10.15 -12.32 -3.84
N PRO A 159 -9.20 -13.26 -4.06
CA PRO A 159 -8.17 -13.12 -5.10
C PRO A 159 -8.72 -12.91 -6.51
N ASP A 160 -9.95 -13.34 -6.77
CA ASP A 160 -10.67 -13.14 -8.04
C ASP A 160 -11.53 -11.85 -8.07
N GLY A 161 -11.38 -10.96 -7.08
CA GLY A 161 -12.03 -9.65 -7.05
C GLY A 161 -13.48 -9.64 -6.56
N ARG A 162 -13.96 -10.73 -5.96
CA ARG A 162 -15.31 -10.76 -5.37
C ARG A 162 -15.30 -10.22 -3.95
N PHE A 163 -16.31 -9.43 -3.61
CA PHE A 163 -16.52 -8.96 -2.25
C PHE A 163 -16.70 -10.13 -1.26
N LEU A 164 -16.02 -10.07 -0.14
CA LEU A 164 -16.13 -11.02 0.98
C LEU A 164 -16.72 -10.36 2.22
N ALA A 165 -16.00 -9.45 2.81
CA ALA A 165 -16.35 -8.89 4.11
C ALA A 165 -15.95 -7.42 4.24
N ARG A 166 -16.79 -6.65 4.93
CA ARG A 166 -16.49 -5.29 5.33
C ARG A 166 -15.77 -5.27 6.68
N ARG A 167 -14.62 -4.63 6.70
CA ARG A 167 -13.75 -4.54 7.87
C ARG A 167 -13.17 -3.15 8.01
N HIS A 168 -12.78 -2.76 9.23
CA HIS A 168 -12.00 -1.54 9.45
C HIS A 168 -10.50 -1.82 9.64
N THR A 169 -10.13 -3.06 9.91
CA THR A 169 -8.75 -3.50 10.06
C THR A 169 -8.57 -4.83 9.35
N LEU A 170 -7.54 -4.93 8.53
CA LEU A 170 -7.21 -6.12 7.74
C LEU A 170 -5.80 -6.60 8.08
N PRO A 171 -5.62 -7.83 8.62
CA PRO A 171 -4.30 -8.40 8.81
C PRO A 171 -3.70 -8.80 7.46
N VAL A 172 -2.48 -8.38 7.22
CA VAL A 172 -1.68 -8.77 6.04
C VAL A 172 -0.51 -9.60 6.55
N GLN A 173 -0.52 -10.89 6.26
CA GLN A 173 0.51 -11.82 6.73
C GLN A 173 1.82 -11.69 5.94
N PRO A 174 2.95 -12.23 6.41
CA PRO A 174 4.21 -12.24 5.67
C PRO A 174 4.05 -12.78 4.24
N ALA A 175 4.67 -12.11 3.28
CA ALA A 175 4.61 -12.44 1.87
C ALA A 175 3.18 -12.58 1.32
N GLN A 176 2.23 -11.85 1.87
CA GLN A 176 0.84 -11.85 1.42
C GLN A 176 0.52 -10.56 0.68
N ARG A 177 -0.31 -10.70 -0.36
CA ARG A 177 -0.89 -9.61 -1.14
C ARG A 177 -2.40 -9.74 -1.07
N ILE A 178 -3.07 -8.73 -0.53
CA ILE A 178 -4.54 -8.68 -0.41
C ILE A 178 -5.07 -7.43 -1.08
N SER A 179 -6.32 -7.47 -1.50
CA SER A 179 -7.03 -6.31 -2.02
C SER A 179 -8.33 -6.05 -1.27
N PHE A 180 -8.74 -4.80 -1.25
CA PHE A 180 -10.04 -4.38 -0.75
C PHE A 180 -10.51 -3.12 -1.47
N LEU A 181 -11.83 -2.93 -1.52
CA LEU A 181 -12.42 -1.73 -2.09
C LEU A 181 -12.70 -0.70 -1.01
N VAL A 182 -12.50 0.56 -1.36
CA VAL A 182 -12.80 1.73 -0.52
C VAL A 182 -13.65 2.70 -1.33
N THR A 183 -14.71 3.22 -0.74
CA THR A 183 -15.37 4.42 -1.26
C THR A 183 -14.87 5.62 -0.46
N ALA A 184 -14.30 6.60 -1.14
CA ALA A 184 -13.77 7.81 -0.53
C ALA A 184 -14.91 8.81 -0.23
N ASP A 185 -15.80 8.45 0.71
CA ASP A 185 -17.03 9.19 1.03
C ASP A 185 -16.92 10.15 2.21
N ALA A 186 -15.73 10.21 2.84
CA ALA A 186 -15.47 11.08 3.98
C ALA A 186 -14.36 12.08 3.66
N LEU A 187 -14.73 13.34 3.43
CA LEU A 187 -13.77 14.44 3.23
C LEU A 187 -12.87 14.62 4.44
N GLY A 188 -11.60 14.95 4.22
CA GLY A 188 -10.66 15.29 5.28
C GLY A 188 -9.32 14.56 5.18
N ARG A 189 -8.62 14.56 6.31
CA ARG A 189 -7.30 13.94 6.47
C ARG A 189 -7.43 12.79 7.45
N TRP A 190 -7.03 11.60 7.01
CA TRP A 190 -7.27 10.36 7.72
C TRP A 190 -5.97 9.61 7.98
N ALA A 191 -5.88 8.98 9.13
CA ALA A 191 -4.76 8.10 9.45
C ALA A 191 -4.92 6.75 8.75
N TRP A 192 -3.83 6.24 8.22
CA TRP A 192 -3.72 4.87 7.73
C TRP A 192 -2.46 4.25 8.33
N HIS A 193 -2.62 3.24 9.17
CA HIS A 193 -1.50 2.73 9.95
C HIS A 193 -1.61 1.26 10.30
N CYS A 194 -0.48 0.68 10.68
CA CYS A 194 -0.47 -0.62 11.34
C CYS A 194 -1.05 -0.51 12.74
N HIS A 195 -1.96 -1.41 13.11
CA HIS A 195 -2.59 -1.41 14.43
C HIS A 195 -1.74 -2.07 15.51
N LEU A 196 -0.56 -2.60 15.17
CA LEU A 196 0.50 -2.88 16.14
C LEU A 196 1.21 -1.57 16.45
N MET A 197 0.98 -1.05 17.65
CA MET A 197 1.38 0.31 18.04
C MET A 197 2.88 0.57 17.86
N PHE A 198 3.74 -0.41 18.22
CA PHE A 198 5.18 -0.27 18.02
C PHE A 198 5.60 -0.17 16.55
N HIS A 199 4.88 -0.80 15.63
CA HIS A 199 5.12 -0.65 14.20
C HIS A 199 4.66 0.72 13.71
N MET A 200 3.53 1.19 14.19
CA MET A 200 3.01 2.52 13.89
C MET A 200 3.99 3.60 14.36
N ASP A 201 4.42 3.54 15.63
CA ASP A 201 5.34 4.50 16.23
C ASP A 201 6.72 4.50 15.55
N ALA A 202 7.17 3.33 15.08
CA ALA A 202 8.42 3.18 14.35
C ALA A 202 8.29 3.51 12.84
N GLY A 203 7.15 4.07 12.38
CA GLY A 203 7.01 4.68 11.06
C GLY A 203 5.97 4.08 10.12
N MET A 204 5.30 2.97 10.46
CA MET A 204 4.25 2.36 9.59
C MET A 204 2.93 3.12 9.70
N PHE A 205 2.96 4.34 9.22
CA PHE A 205 1.85 5.29 9.19
C PHE A 205 1.88 6.08 7.88
N ARG A 206 0.73 6.33 7.31
CA ARG A 206 0.55 7.21 6.15
C ARG A 206 -0.70 8.07 6.37
N GLU A 207 -0.64 9.29 5.89
CA GLU A 207 -1.81 10.13 5.82
C GLU A 207 -2.56 9.87 4.51
N VAL A 208 -3.89 9.85 4.59
CA VAL A 208 -4.79 9.84 3.43
C VAL A 208 -5.56 11.15 3.41
N VAL A 209 -5.56 11.81 2.27
CA VAL A 209 -6.33 13.05 2.05
C VAL A 209 -7.46 12.74 1.08
N VAL A 210 -8.70 12.97 1.51
CA VAL A 210 -9.89 12.90 0.67
C VAL A 210 -10.35 14.31 0.35
N SER A 211 -10.32 14.71 -0.92
CA SER A 211 -10.64 16.06 -1.39
C SER A 211 -11.40 16.07 -2.73
#